data_065c07d69fc115b1c8ddddc67cadf006
#
_entry.id   065c07d69fc115b1c8ddddc67cadf006
#
_cell.length_a   1.000
_cell.length_b   1.000
_cell.length_c   1.000
_cell.angle_alpha   90.00
_cell.angle_beta   90.00
_cell.angle_gamma   90.00
#
_symmetry.space_group_name_H-M   'P 1'
#
loop_
_entity.id
_entity.type
_entity.pdbx_description
1 polymer ?
#
loop_
_entity_poly.entity_id
_entity_poly.type
_entity_poly.pdbx_seq_one_letter_code
_entity_poly.pdbx_strand_id
1 'polypeptide(L)'
;MQSNYEGEIVEWIQNAIKEKVDAIVINAAAYTHTSIAIHDALKSFSGFKIELHISNPHLRETFRHVSYISPAVDAVIAGLGPNGYSHVIELLNNLNSERIGKLA
;
A
#
# COMPACT_ATOMS: atom_id res chain seq x y z
N MET A 1 -8.55 -0.63 -8.26
CA MET A 1 -9.13 0.73 -8.41
C MET A 1 -8.03 1.71 -8.76
N GLN A 2 -8.33 2.69 -9.59
CA GLN A 2 -7.37 3.71 -10.00
C GLN A 2 -8.02 5.09 -9.92
N SER A 3 -7.26 6.10 -9.50
CA SER A 3 -7.72 7.48 -9.47
C SER A 3 -6.55 8.46 -9.59
N ASN A 4 -6.82 9.59 -10.23
CA ASN A 4 -5.90 10.72 -10.26
C ASN A 4 -6.16 11.70 -9.10
N TYR A 5 -7.15 11.43 -8.25
CA TYR A 5 -7.58 12.35 -7.20
C TYR A 5 -7.20 11.80 -5.82
N GLU A 6 -6.39 12.56 -5.10
CA GLU A 6 -5.96 12.22 -3.74
C GLU A 6 -7.14 11.95 -2.80
N GLY A 7 -8.18 12.81 -2.85
CA GLY A 7 -9.36 12.66 -2.01
C GLY A 7 -10.12 11.37 -2.27
N GLU A 8 -10.19 10.91 -3.50
CA GLU A 8 -10.84 9.65 -3.85
C GLU A 8 -10.06 8.46 -3.28
N ILE A 9 -8.74 8.49 -3.35
CA ILE A 9 -7.89 7.45 -2.76
C ILE A 9 -8.10 7.39 -1.24
N VAL A 10 -8.17 8.53 -0.57
CA VAL A 10 -8.46 8.61 0.86
C VAL A 10 -9.83 8.02 1.18
N GLU A 11 -10.86 8.33 0.38
CA GLU A 11 -12.19 7.75 0.55
C GLU A 11 -12.20 6.23 0.40
N TRP A 12 -11.45 5.69 -0.56
CA TRP A 12 -11.33 4.24 -0.74
C TRP A 12 -10.71 3.56 0.48
N ILE A 13 -9.70 4.18 1.08
CA ILE A 13 -9.09 3.67 2.32
C ILE A 13 -10.11 3.71 3.46
N GLN A 14 -10.87 4.79 3.58
CA GLN A 14 -11.93 4.91 4.59
C GLN A 14 -13.02 3.86 4.40
N ASN A 15 -13.41 3.58 3.15
CA ASN A 15 -14.38 2.54 2.85
C ASN A 15 -13.82 1.14 3.20
N ALA A 16 -12.54 0.91 2.97
CA ALA A 16 -11.88 -0.33 3.37
C ALA A 16 -11.95 -0.55 4.87
N ILE A 17 -11.84 0.52 5.66
CA ILE A 17 -12.01 0.46 7.12
C ILE A 17 -13.44 0.04 7.48
N LYS A 18 -14.44 0.66 6.85
CA LYS A 18 -15.87 0.33 7.09
C LYS A 18 -16.20 -1.10 6.72
N GLU A 19 -15.67 -1.58 5.61
CA GLU A 19 -15.92 -2.93 5.10
C GLU A 19 -15.06 -3.99 5.80
N LYS A 20 -14.13 -3.57 6.66
CA LYS A 20 -13.24 -4.46 7.43
C LYS A 20 -12.46 -5.41 6.54
N VAL A 21 -11.93 -4.91 5.42
CA VAL A 21 -11.06 -5.71 4.56
C VAL A 21 -9.77 -6.09 5.30
N ASP A 22 -9.17 -7.21 4.92
CA ASP A 22 -8.00 -7.75 5.63
C ASP A 22 -6.70 -7.01 5.29
N ALA A 23 -6.57 -6.53 4.06
CA ALA A 23 -5.33 -5.91 3.61
C ALA A 23 -5.59 -4.85 2.54
N ILE A 24 -4.66 -3.90 2.47
CA ILE A 24 -4.59 -2.90 1.40
C ILE A 24 -3.24 -3.02 0.71
N VAL A 25 -3.26 -3.08 -0.61
CA VAL A 25 -2.07 -2.92 -1.45
C VAL A 25 -2.23 -1.59 -2.17
N ILE A 26 -1.30 -0.68 -1.95
CA ILE A 26 -1.39 0.66 -2.50
C ILE A 26 -0.17 1.00 -3.35
N ASN A 27 -0.44 1.49 -4.57
CA ASN A 27 0.54 2.20 -5.37
C ASN A 27 0.03 3.63 -5.51
N ALA A 28 0.53 4.51 -4.66
CA ALA A 28 0.12 5.91 -4.65
C ALA A 28 0.78 6.74 -5.73
N ALA A 29 1.68 6.15 -6.51
CA ALA A 29 2.43 6.81 -7.58
C ALA A 29 3.10 8.09 -7.05
N ALA A 30 2.90 9.23 -7.72
CA ALA A 30 3.52 10.49 -7.29
C ALA A 30 3.05 10.96 -5.90
N TYR A 31 1.87 10.59 -5.44
CA TYR A 31 1.38 10.94 -4.10
C TYR A 31 2.18 10.29 -2.98
N THR A 32 2.92 9.22 -3.26
CA THR A 32 3.86 8.62 -2.31
C THR A 32 4.83 9.65 -1.74
N HIS A 33 5.24 10.61 -2.54
CA HIS A 33 6.28 11.59 -2.21
C HIS A 33 5.72 12.89 -1.64
N THR A 34 4.40 13.07 -1.61
CA THR A 34 3.77 14.34 -1.23
C THR A 34 2.56 14.22 -0.31
N SER A 35 1.86 13.07 -0.29
CA SER A 35 0.56 12.99 0.36
C SER A 35 0.63 12.61 1.83
N ILE A 36 0.44 13.59 2.71
CA ILE A 36 0.20 13.37 4.13
C ILE A 36 -1.22 12.85 4.35
N ALA A 37 -2.18 13.28 3.53
CA ALA A 37 -3.58 12.83 3.65
C ALA A 37 -3.72 11.32 3.46
N ILE A 38 -3.05 10.74 2.47
CA ILE A 38 -3.04 9.29 2.26
C ILE A 38 -2.30 8.59 3.41
N HIS A 39 -1.18 9.13 3.87
CA HIS A 39 -0.47 8.63 5.04
C HIS A 39 -1.40 8.51 6.26
N ASP A 40 -2.12 9.57 6.57
CA ASP A 40 -3.01 9.61 7.74
C ASP A 40 -4.16 8.61 7.59
N ALA A 41 -4.74 8.49 6.39
CA ALA A 41 -5.79 7.53 6.11
C ALA A 41 -5.30 6.08 6.32
N LEU A 42 -4.09 5.75 5.84
CA LEU A 42 -3.48 4.43 6.03
C LEU A 42 -3.22 4.14 7.50
N LYS A 43 -2.80 5.13 8.28
CA LYS A 43 -2.61 4.97 9.73
C LYS A 43 -3.89 4.57 10.45
N SER A 44 -5.04 4.98 9.95
CA SER A 44 -6.36 4.65 10.53
C SER A 44 -6.82 3.24 10.17
N PHE A 45 -6.21 2.60 9.17
CA PHE A 45 -6.53 1.23 8.77
C PHE A 45 -5.73 0.24 9.61
N SER A 46 -6.40 -0.69 10.27
CA SER A 46 -5.78 -1.64 11.20
C SER A 46 -5.31 -2.95 10.55
N GLY A 47 -5.72 -3.23 9.31
CA GLY A 47 -5.30 -4.42 8.58
C GLY A 47 -3.88 -4.33 8.05
N PHE A 48 -3.47 -5.34 7.29
CA PHE A 48 -2.13 -5.39 6.71
C PHE A 48 -2.02 -4.43 5.52
N LYS A 49 -0.94 -3.66 5.45
CA LYS A 49 -0.74 -2.63 4.42
C LYS A 49 0.59 -2.83 3.71
N ILE A 50 0.53 -2.87 2.38
CA ILE A 50 1.71 -2.98 1.53
C ILE A 50 1.75 -1.78 0.57
N GLU A 51 2.88 -1.08 0.56
CA GLU A 51 3.21 -0.10 -0.46
C GLU A 51 3.90 -0.83 -1.61
N LEU A 52 3.36 -0.68 -2.82
CA LEU A 52 3.91 -1.31 -4.01
C LEU A 52 4.30 -0.25 -5.04
N HIS A 53 5.51 -0.34 -5.54
CA HIS A 53 6.00 0.45 -6.67
C HIS A 53 6.38 -0.47 -7.83
N ILE A 54 5.89 -0.17 -9.03
CA ILE A 54 6.23 -0.92 -10.23
C ILE A 54 7.70 -0.74 -10.56
N SER A 55 8.22 0.48 -10.46
CA SER A 55 9.64 0.79 -10.64
C SER A 55 10.33 0.97 -9.28
N ASN A 56 11.65 0.99 -9.29
CA ASN A 56 12.43 1.30 -8.10
C ASN A 56 12.56 2.83 -7.96
N PRO A 57 11.92 3.47 -6.97
CA PRO A 57 11.96 4.94 -6.81
C PRO A 57 13.38 5.47 -6.58
N HIS A 58 14.28 4.65 -6.00
CA HIS A 58 15.66 5.05 -5.71
C HIS A 58 16.53 5.17 -6.95
N LEU A 59 16.07 4.67 -8.10
CA LEU A 59 16.74 4.82 -9.40
C LEU A 59 16.23 6.04 -10.17
N ARG A 60 15.34 6.84 -9.59
CA ARG A 60 14.73 8.00 -10.21
C ARG A 60 15.19 9.29 -9.52
N GLU A 61 14.49 10.39 -9.76
CA GLU A 61 14.85 11.70 -9.22
C GLU A 61 14.90 11.69 -7.68
N THR A 62 15.74 12.51 -7.10
CA THR A 62 15.98 12.55 -5.64
C THR A 62 14.70 12.73 -4.82
N PHE A 63 13.73 13.54 -5.30
CA PHE A 63 12.49 13.72 -4.55
C PHE A 63 11.67 12.43 -4.42
N ARG A 64 11.89 11.44 -5.32
CA ARG A 64 11.24 10.14 -5.27
C ARG A 64 11.87 9.18 -4.26
N HIS A 65 12.97 9.57 -3.63
CA HIS A 65 13.59 8.78 -2.56
C HIS A 65 12.86 8.95 -1.21
N VAL A 66 12.05 10.01 -1.07
CA VAL A 66 11.27 10.28 0.14
C VAL A 66 9.87 9.74 -0.03
N SER A 67 9.38 8.99 0.95
CA SER A 67 8.00 8.48 0.96
C SER A 67 7.29 8.89 2.23
N TYR A 68 6.11 9.50 2.07
CA TYR A 68 5.18 9.73 3.18
C TYR A 68 4.29 8.51 3.42
N ILE A 69 4.31 7.53 2.52
CA ILE A 69 3.49 6.32 2.62
C ILE A 69 4.22 5.22 3.38
N SER A 70 5.53 5.05 3.16
CA SER A 70 6.32 3.98 3.78
C SER A 70 6.20 3.91 5.30
N PRO A 71 6.20 5.01 6.05
CA PRO A 71 6.02 4.95 7.51
C PRO A 71 4.63 4.50 7.95
N ALA A 72 3.65 4.49 7.06
CA ALA A 72 2.26 4.14 7.37
C ALA A 72 1.90 2.70 6.97
N VAL A 73 2.84 1.93 6.40
CA VAL A 73 2.57 0.58 5.91
C VAL A 73 3.44 -0.45 6.61
N ASP A 74 3.06 -1.73 6.48
CA ASP A 74 3.78 -2.83 7.10
C ASP A 74 4.94 -3.33 6.23
N ALA A 75 4.84 -3.18 4.90
CA ALA A 75 5.87 -3.62 3.97
C ALA A 75 5.93 -2.73 2.74
N VAL A 76 7.11 -2.65 2.14
CA VAL A 76 7.36 -1.93 0.88
C VAL A 76 7.94 -2.91 -0.13
N ILE A 77 7.35 -2.95 -1.32
CA ILE A 77 7.83 -3.75 -2.44
C ILE A 77 8.01 -2.83 -3.63
N ALA A 78 9.16 -2.88 -4.27
CA ALA A 78 9.49 -1.99 -5.38
C ALA A 78 10.33 -2.70 -6.44
N GLY A 79 10.20 -2.26 -7.69
CA GLY A 79 11.10 -2.67 -8.77
C GLY A 79 10.77 -3.98 -9.46
N LEU A 80 9.62 -4.61 -9.18
CA LEU A 80 9.23 -5.89 -9.78
C LEU A 80 8.46 -5.73 -11.10
N GLY A 81 8.25 -4.49 -11.56
CA GLY A 81 7.42 -4.23 -12.73
C GLY A 81 5.95 -4.52 -12.48
N PRO A 82 5.11 -4.56 -13.55
CA PRO A 82 3.67 -4.82 -13.41
C PRO A 82 3.34 -6.16 -12.74
N ASN A 83 4.23 -7.15 -12.86
CA ASN A 83 4.04 -8.46 -12.21
C ASN A 83 4.11 -8.39 -10.69
N GLY A 84 4.55 -7.26 -10.13
CA GLY A 84 4.59 -7.05 -8.69
C GLY A 84 3.24 -7.28 -7.99
N TYR A 85 2.14 -6.92 -8.64
CA TYR A 85 0.80 -7.15 -8.09
C TYR A 85 0.51 -8.64 -7.88
N SER A 86 0.86 -9.47 -8.85
CA SER A 86 0.66 -10.93 -8.74
C SER A 86 1.48 -11.52 -7.59
N HIS A 87 2.72 -11.08 -7.43
CA HIS A 87 3.58 -11.52 -6.34
C HIS A 87 3.04 -11.10 -4.98
N VAL A 88 2.51 -9.87 -4.88
CA VAL A 88 1.93 -9.35 -3.64
C VAL A 88 0.67 -10.12 -3.26
N ILE A 89 -0.19 -10.45 -4.22
CA ILE A 89 -1.41 -11.23 -3.97
C ILE A 89 -1.04 -12.62 -3.43
N GLU A 90 -0.05 -13.26 -4.03
CA GLU A 90 0.44 -14.56 -3.57
C GLU A 90 0.98 -14.47 -2.13
N LEU A 91 1.79 -13.44 -1.85
CA LEU A 91 2.30 -13.18 -0.51
C LEU A 91 1.17 -13.00 0.51
N LEU A 92 0.14 -12.23 0.18
CA LEU A 92 -1.00 -12.00 1.06
C LEU A 92 -1.77 -13.28 1.36
N ASN A 93 -1.94 -14.13 0.36
CA ASN A 93 -2.59 -15.44 0.56
C ASN A 93 -1.79 -16.30 1.54
N ASN A 94 -0.46 -16.32 1.43
CA ASN A 94 0.40 -17.07 2.33
C ASN A 94 0.36 -16.51 3.76
N LEU A 95 0.43 -15.20 3.91
CA LEU A 95 0.36 -14.54 5.22
C LEU A 95 -0.98 -14.76 5.90
N ASN A 96 -2.06 -14.72 5.15
CA ASN A 96 -3.39 -14.96 5.69
C ASN A 96 -3.50 -16.39 6.23
N SER A 97 -2.99 -17.37 5.49
CA SER A 97 -2.94 -18.76 5.95
C SER A 97 -2.11 -18.92 7.22
N GLU A 98 -0.94 -18.26 7.30
CA GLU A 98 -0.09 -18.29 8.49
C GLU A 98 -0.78 -17.63 9.71
N ARG A 99 -1.46 -16.51 9.48
CA ARG A 99 -2.18 -15.80 10.56
C ARG A 99 -3.34 -16.63 11.08
N ILE A 100 -4.08 -17.28 10.21
CA ILE A 100 -5.15 -18.21 10.60
C ILE A 100 -4.55 -19.35 11.41
N GLY A 101 -3.44 -19.93 10.99
CA GLY A 101 -2.74 -20.96 11.73
C GLY A 101 -2.25 -20.51 13.11
N LYS A 102 -1.82 -19.26 13.25
CA LYS A 102 -1.37 -18.69 14.53
C LYS A 102 -2.53 -18.37 15.47
N LEU A 103 -3.68 -18.03 14.92
CA LEU A 103 -4.89 -17.73 15.70
C LEU A 103 -5.63 -19.01 16.14
N ALA A 104 -5.38 -20.05 15.43
CA ALA A 104 -5.95 -21.36 15.76
C ALA A 104 -5.15 -22.06 16.85
#